data_8a5effdd9677c989ba42b9e8648bbc37
#
_entry.id   8a5effdd9677c989ba42b9e8648bbc37
#
_cell.length_a   1.000
_cell.length_b   1.000
_cell.length_c   1.000
_cell.angle_alpha   90.00
_cell.angle_beta   90.00
_cell.angle_gamma   90.00
#
_symmetry.space_group_name_H-M   'P 1'
#
loop_
_entity.id
_entity.type
_entity.pdbx_description
1 polymer ?
#
loop_
_entity_poly.entity_id
_entity_poly.type
_entity_poly.pdbx_seq_one_letter_code
_entity_poly.pdbx_strand_id
1 'polypeptide(L)'
;MRQTIPTPHRGESMRKGPVLALGAALLLGGCDTLASMNPFDKPEVYKPEVTEAVPADKLYNEGLARLQSGDSEGATKRFDDIDKQAPFSPYAKKGLILAAYTNYQAAKWEETITAARRFIAQNPASPDAAYAQYLMAMSYYNQIPDATRDQERTERAIAAFEELIARYPRSEYVLDAKEKLLVARDQLAGKEMNVGRFYLEKRNYTGAVNRFRDVIIKYQTTRHVEEALMRLTEAYMALGITSEAQTAAAVLGHNFPDSRWYKDAYVLLESGGLQPREDRGSYISRAFQGFSRAVTGIVGLGSL
;
A
#
# COMPACT_ATOMS: atom_id res chain seq x y z
N MET A 1 -42.00 -15.63 22.90
CA MET A 1 -42.25 -17.07 22.73
C MET A 1 -40.99 -17.84 23.14
N ARG A 2 -41.10 -18.52 24.26
CA ARG A 2 -40.05 -19.41 24.80
C ARG A 2 -40.13 -20.74 24.09
N GLN A 3 -39.02 -21.32 23.66
CA GLN A 3 -38.96 -22.74 23.33
C GLN A 3 -37.78 -23.39 24.06
N THR A 4 -38.13 -24.44 24.70
CA THR A 4 -37.51 -25.25 25.71
C THR A 4 -36.58 -26.32 25.13
N ILE A 5 -35.53 -26.58 25.88
CA ILE A 5 -34.54 -27.65 25.70
C ILE A 5 -35.12 -28.93 26.31
N PRO A 6 -34.95 -30.11 25.71
CA PRO A 6 -35.16 -31.38 26.41
C PRO A 6 -33.84 -32.07 26.84
N THR A 7 -33.78 -32.49 28.08
CA THR A 7 -32.77 -33.30 28.74
C THR A 7 -32.95 -34.80 28.48
N PRO A 8 -31.91 -35.63 28.67
CA PRO A 8 -31.94 -37.06 28.33
C PRO A 8 -32.42 -37.97 29.46
N HIS A 9 -33.09 -39.02 29.07
CA HIS A 9 -33.52 -40.11 29.97
C HIS A 9 -32.45 -41.18 30.13
N ARG A 10 -32.35 -41.62 31.40
CA ARG A 10 -31.59 -42.70 32.04
C ARG A 10 -32.44 -43.98 32.02
N GLY A 11 -31.81 -45.12 31.85
CA GLY A 11 -32.43 -46.45 32.07
C GLY A 11 -31.45 -47.58 31.76
N GLU A 12 -30.75 -47.98 32.68
CA GLU A 12 -30.70 -49.25 33.41
C GLU A 12 -31.09 -50.55 32.61
N SER A 13 -30.13 -51.49 32.54
CA SER A 13 -30.41 -52.82 33.21
C SER A 13 -29.19 -53.75 33.06
N MET A 14 -28.79 -54.21 34.21
CA MET A 14 -27.87 -55.36 34.41
C MET A 14 -28.41 -56.69 33.86
N ARG A 15 -27.53 -57.53 33.33
CA ARG A 15 -27.65 -58.98 33.45
C ARG A 15 -26.28 -59.65 33.63
N LYS A 16 -26.15 -60.32 34.75
CA LYS A 16 -25.02 -61.14 35.18
C LYS A 16 -25.11 -62.59 34.60
N GLY A 17 -23.94 -63.12 34.32
CA GLY A 17 -23.53 -64.50 34.54
C GLY A 17 -23.31 -65.37 33.30
N PRO A 18 -22.59 -66.49 33.41
CA PRO A 18 -21.63 -66.87 34.42
C PRO A 18 -20.23 -67.27 33.84
N VAL A 19 -19.32 -67.45 34.75
CA VAL A 19 -17.98 -68.06 34.73
C VAL A 19 -17.92 -69.41 34.04
N LEU A 20 -16.92 -69.64 33.19
CA LEU A 20 -16.32 -70.95 32.98
C LEU A 20 -14.81 -70.78 32.72
N ALA A 21 -14.09 -71.29 33.73
CA ALA A 21 -12.63 -71.44 33.69
C ALA A 21 -12.28 -72.71 32.92
N LEU A 22 -11.35 -72.60 31.97
CA LEU A 22 -10.50 -73.65 31.41
C LEU A 22 -9.39 -73.02 30.62
N GLY A 23 -8.22 -73.14 30.97
CA GLY A 23 -7.15 -74.05 30.73
C GLY A 23 -5.86 -73.27 30.66
N ALA A 24 -5.12 -73.29 31.77
CA ALA A 24 -3.71 -72.95 31.76
C ALA A 24 -2.94 -74.11 31.10
N ALA A 25 -2.31 -73.81 29.98
CA ALA A 25 -1.09 -74.48 29.48
C ALA A 25 -0.77 -73.97 28.09
N LEU A 26 0.36 -73.27 27.99
CA LEU A 26 1.26 -73.16 26.88
C LEU A 26 1.90 -71.76 26.89
N LEU A 27 2.62 -71.50 27.94
CA LEU A 27 3.60 -70.44 28.01
C LEU A 27 4.98 -71.09 27.97
N LEU A 28 5.57 -71.22 26.83
CA LEU A 28 7.03 -71.31 26.61
C LEU A 28 7.26 -71.43 25.11
N GLY A 29 7.42 -70.34 24.46
CA GLY A 29 7.91 -70.27 23.05
C GLY A 29 7.36 -69.10 22.33
N GLY A 30 8.11 -67.97 22.34
CA GLY A 30 7.80 -66.89 21.44
C GLY A 30 7.98 -65.46 21.99
N CYS A 31 9.11 -65.19 22.65
CA CYS A 31 9.46 -63.82 23.00
C CYS A 31 9.99 -62.99 21.82
N ASP A 32 10.25 -63.61 20.67
CA ASP A 32 10.83 -62.87 19.51
C ASP A 32 9.81 -62.36 18.47
N THR A 33 8.57 -62.86 18.52
CA THR A 33 7.57 -62.45 17.51
C THR A 33 6.72 -61.25 17.92
N LEU A 34 6.71 -60.85 19.19
CA LEU A 34 6.00 -59.66 19.69
C LEU A 34 6.79 -58.38 19.59
N ALA A 35 8.11 -58.42 19.48
CA ALA A 35 8.98 -57.27 19.30
C ALA A 35 8.84 -56.66 17.91
N SER A 36 8.36 -57.42 16.92
CA SER A 36 8.19 -56.87 15.53
C SER A 36 6.84 -56.17 15.29
N MET A 37 5.93 -56.16 16.29
CA MET A 37 4.60 -55.55 16.17
C MET A 37 4.43 -54.28 17.00
N ASN A 38 5.48 -53.73 17.58
CA ASN A 38 5.41 -52.46 18.26
C ASN A 38 5.60 -51.31 17.23
N PRO A 39 4.53 -50.57 16.84
CA PRO A 39 4.66 -49.48 15.86
C PRO A 39 5.49 -48.28 16.38
N PHE A 40 5.90 -48.31 17.67
CA PHE A 40 6.68 -47.28 18.32
C PHE A 40 8.18 -47.65 18.46
N ASP A 41 8.60 -48.83 18.05
CA ASP A 41 9.96 -49.33 18.27
C ASP A 41 10.90 -49.25 17.06
N LYS A 42 10.46 -48.61 15.99
CA LYS A 42 11.38 -48.16 14.96
C LYS A 42 11.68 -46.70 15.28
N PRO A 43 12.86 -46.35 15.78
CA PRO A 43 13.28 -44.99 15.72
C PRO A 43 13.32 -44.65 14.21
N GLU A 44 12.31 -43.91 13.74
CA GLU A 44 12.50 -43.16 12.50
C GLU A 44 13.69 -42.24 12.76
N VAL A 45 14.88 -42.74 12.45
CA VAL A 45 16.06 -41.92 12.36
C VAL A 45 15.74 -40.95 11.24
N TYR A 46 15.17 -39.79 11.63
CA TYR A 46 15.12 -38.63 10.72
C TYR A 46 16.54 -38.43 10.20
N LYS A 47 16.79 -38.96 9.02
CA LYS A 47 17.98 -38.62 8.25
C LYS A 47 17.61 -37.31 7.55
N PRO A 48 18.05 -36.14 8.07
CA PRO A 48 17.91 -34.93 7.28
C PRO A 48 18.57 -35.22 5.93
N GLU A 49 17.82 -35.10 4.86
CA GLU A 49 18.36 -35.12 3.51
C GLU A 49 19.28 -33.91 3.44
N VAL A 50 20.56 -34.12 3.71
CA VAL A 50 21.60 -33.08 3.60
C VAL A 50 21.81 -32.89 2.10
N THR A 51 20.89 -32.08 1.51
CA THR A 51 21.16 -31.53 0.19
C THR A 51 22.40 -30.68 0.35
N GLU A 52 23.50 -31.05 -0.32
CA GLU A 52 24.72 -30.24 -0.32
C GLU A 52 24.32 -28.80 -0.70
N ALA A 53 24.56 -27.86 0.22
CA ALA A 53 24.22 -26.45 0.00
C ALA A 53 25.08 -25.96 -1.17
N VAL A 54 24.42 -25.47 -2.21
CA VAL A 54 25.13 -24.85 -3.35
C VAL A 54 25.84 -23.61 -2.86
N PRO A 55 27.15 -23.44 -3.15
CA PRO A 55 27.90 -22.26 -2.73
C PRO A 55 27.24 -20.96 -3.16
N ALA A 56 27.20 -19.95 -2.26
CA ALA A 56 26.45 -18.70 -2.48
C ALA A 56 26.97 -17.89 -3.69
N ASP A 57 28.26 -17.94 -3.97
CA ASP A 57 28.88 -17.34 -5.16
C ASP A 57 28.38 -18.00 -6.46
N LYS A 58 28.22 -19.33 -6.45
CA LYS A 58 27.65 -20.05 -7.59
C LYS A 58 26.21 -19.68 -7.84
N LEU A 59 25.37 -19.67 -6.79
CA LEU A 59 23.97 -19.24 -6.89
C LEU A 59 23.87 -17.79 -7.40
N TYR A 60 24.74 -16.91 -6.91
CA TYR A 60 24.77 -15.51 -7.33
C TYR A 60 25.11 -15.38 -8.82
N ASN A 61 26.15 -16.06 -9.29
CA ASN A 61 26.57 -16.03 -10.70
C ASN A 61 25.54 -16.68 -11.62
N GLU A 62 24.90 -17.79 -11.21
CA GLU A 62 23.78 -18.38 -11.95
C GLU A 62 22.59 -17.41 -12.04
N GLY A 63 22.27 -16.70 -10.96
CA GLY A 63 21.22 -15.67 -10.94
C GLY A 63 21.52 -14.54 -11.93
N LEU A 64 22.75 -14.02 -11.95
CA LEU A 64 23.18 -13.01 -12.91
C LEU A 64 23.11 -13.49 -14.36
N ALA A 65 23.56 -14.71 -14.65
CA ALA A 65 23.51 -15.29 -15.99
C ALA A 65 22.05 -15.43 -16.50
N ARG A 66 21.12 -15.85 -15.61
CA ARG A 66 19.70 -15.91 -15.94
C ARG A 66 19.10 -14.54 -16.19
N LEU A 67 19.45 -13.56 -15.36
CA LEU A 67 18.99 -12.18 -15.56
C LEU A 67 19.47 -11.62 -16.92
N GLN A 68 20.72 -11.86 -17.29
CA GLN A 68 21.28 -11.46 -18.59
C GLN A 68 20.59 -12.15 -19.77
N SER A 69 20.12 -13.38 -19.59
CA SER A 69 19.34 -14.10 -20.62
C SER A 69 17.86 -13.73 -20.66
N GLY A 70 17.39 -12.81 -19.79
CA GLY A 70 16.00 -12.40 -19.69
C GLY A 70 15.13 -13.33 -18.85
N ASP A 71 15.69 -14.36 -18.23
CA ASP A 71 14.99 -15.27 -17.30
C ASP A 71 14.90 -14.64 -15.90
N SER A 72 14.03 -13.64 -15.75
CA SER A 72 13.85 -12.94 -14.46
C SER A 72 13.33 -13.87 -13.35
N GLU A 73 12.47 -14.84 -13.69
CA GLU A 73 11.91 -15.76 -12.71
C GLU A 73 12.96 -16.75 -12.19
N GLY A 74 13.72 -17.35 -13.09
CA GLY A 74 14.83 -18.21 -12.72
C GLY A 74 15.93 -17.47 -11.96
N ALA A 75 16.20 -16.19 -12.31
CA ALA A 75 17.14 -15.34 -11.57
C ALA A 75 16.66 -15.08 -10.13
N THR A 76 15.38 -14.69 -9.95
CA THR A 76 14.79 -14.50 -8.62
C THR A 76 14.97 -15.73 -7.75
N LYS A 77 14.64 -16.91 -8.27
CA LYS A 77 14.78 -18.15 -7.52
C LYS A 77 16.22 -18.38 -7.01
N ARG A 78 17.23 -18.09 -7.85
CA ARG A 78 18.63 -18.22 -7.45
C ARG A 78 19.03 -17.21 -6.37
N PHE A 79 18.57 -15.97 -6.48
CA PHE A 79 18.82 -14.95 -5.46
C PHE A 79 18.12 -15.27 -4.13
N ASP A 80 16.88 -15.77 -4.16
CA ASP A 80 16.17 -16.23 -2.98
C ASP A 80 16.82 -17.45 -2.32
N ASP A 81 17.40 -18.35 -3.12
CA ASP A 81 18.12 -19.51 -2.62
C ASP A 81 19.36 -19.10 -1.83
N ILE A 82 20.04 -18.00 -2.18
CA ILE A 82 21.16 -17.46 -1.38
C ILE A 82 20.71 -17.09 0.03
N ASP A 83 19.60 -16.37 0.12
CA ASP A 83 19.07 -15.92 1.41
C ASP A 83 18.62 -17.11 2.29
N LYS A 84 18.09 -18.17 1.69
CA LYS A 84 17.67 -19.39 2.42
C LYS A 84 18.83 -20.27 2.85
N GLN A 85 19.83 -20.45 1.97
CA GLN A 85 20.91 -21.42 2.20
C GLN A 85 22.14 -20.79 2.88
N ALA A 86 22.40 -19.51 2.61
CA ALA A 86 23.59 -18.80 3.07
C ALA A 86 23.29 -17.34 3.49
N PRO A 87 22.39 -17.10 4.46
CA PRO A 87 21.92 -15.76 4.83
C PRO A 87 23.03 -14.83 5.35
N PHE A 88 24.13 -15.41 5.83
CA PHE A 88 25.29 -14.66 6.35
C PHE A 88 26.44 -14.51 5.33
N SER A 89 26.22 -14.95 4.09
CA SER A 89 27.24 -14.82 3.05
C SER A 89 27.39 -13.36 2.58
N PRO A 90 28.54 -12.96 2.04
CA PRO A 90 28.71 -11.64 1.41
C PRO A 90 27.76 -11.38 0.23
N TYR A 91 27.18 -12.46 -0.31
CA TYR A 91 26.22 -12.40 -1.43
C TYR A 91 24.77 -12.25 -0.99
N ALA A 92 24.43 -12.55 0.27
CA ALA A 92 23.05 -12.53 0.75
C ALA A 92 22.39 -11.15 0.57
N LYS A 93 23.08 -10.09 0.99
CA LYS A 93 22.60 -8.72 0.82
C LYS A 93 22.38 -8.36 -0.66
N LYS A 94 23.34 -8.69 -1.53
CA LYS A 94 23.24 -8.44 -2.97
C LYS A 94 22.16 -9.29 -3.62
N GLY A 95 22.02 -10.55 -3.22
CA GLY A 95 20.98 -11.46 -3.68
C GLY A 95 19.58 -10.90 -3.36
N LEU A 96 19.38 -10.42 -2.15
CA LEU A 96 18.07 -9.89 -1.71
C LEU A 96 17.61 -8.65 -2.49
N ILE A 97 18.53 -7.70 -2.77
CA ILE A 97 18.17 -6.53 -3.60
C ILE A 97 17.96 -6.91 -5.06
N LEU A 98 18.74 -7.87 -5.59
CA LEU A 98 18.55 -8.36 -6.95
C LEU A 98 17.26 -9.18 -7.07
N ALA A 99 16.83 -9.92 -6.06
CA ALA A 99 15.54 -10.59 -6.02
C ALA A 99 14.38 -9.57 -6.10
N ALA A 100 14.49 -8.45 -5.37
CA ALA A 100 13.50 -7.37 -5.50
C ALA A 100 13.48 -6.79 -6.91
N TYR A 101 14.64 -6.53 -7.50
CA TYR A 101 14.76 -6.01 -8.86
C TYR A 101 14.19 -6.97 -9.92
N THR A 102 14.53 -8.25 -9.86
CA THR A 102 14.07 -9.25 -10.83
C THR A 102 12.57 -9.50 -10.75
N ASN A 103 11.99 -9.49 -9.54
CA ASN A 103 10.55 -9.52 -9.35
C ASN A 103 9.87 -8.29 -9.97
N TYR A 104 10.47 -7.10 -9.79
CA TYR A 104 9.97 -5.87 -10.41
C TYR A 104 9.97 -5.96 -11.94
N GLN A 105 11.08 -6.43 -12.54
CA GLN A 105 11.17 -6.65 -13.99
C GLN A 105 10.14 -7.66 -14.52
N ALA A 106 9.79 -8.64 -13.72
CA ALA A 106 8.76 -9.63 -14.02
C ALA A 106 7.32 -9.15 -13.73
N ALA A 107 7.14 -7.86 -13.34
CA ALA A 107 5.87 -7.29 -12.91
C ALA A 107 5.19 -8.05 -11.73
N LYS A 108 5.98 -8.76 -10.94
CA LYS A 108 5.55 -9.44 -9.70
C LYS A 108 5.58 -8.43 -8.55
N TRP A 109 4.55 -7.54 -8.52
CA TRP A 109 4.54 -6.37 -7.65
C TRP A 109 4.54 -6.70 -6.16
N GLU A 110 3.77 -7.70 -5.73
CA GLU A 110 3.67 -8.08 -4.31
C GLU A 110 4.95 -8.73 -3.81
N GLU A 111 5.59 -9.56 -4.64
CA GLU A 111 6.88 -10.19 -4.36
C GLU A 111 7.98 -9.12 -4.28
N THR A 112 7.95 -8.12 -5.18
CA THR A 112 8.87 -6.97 -5.13
C THR A 112 8.72 -6.21 -3.82
N ILE A 113 7.48 -5.86 -3.43
CA ILE A 113 7.19 -5.14 -2.20
C ILE A 113 7.71 -5.91 -0.98
N THR A 114 7.50 -7.23 -0.97
CA THR A 114 7.94 -8.10 0.12
C THR A 114 9.46 -8.18 0.22
N ALA A 115 10.15 -8.40 -0.91
CA ALA A 115 11.60 -8.48 -0.97
C ALA A 115 12.26 -7.13 -0.62
N ALA A 116 11.75 -6.02 -1.17
CA ALA A 116 12.24 -4.68 -0.89
C ALA A 116 12.07 -4.30 0.60
N ARG A 117 10.90 -4.57 1.18
CA ARG A 117 10.65 -4.34 2.61
C ARG A 117 11.60 -5.14 3.49
N ARG A 118 11.82 -6.40 3.15
CA ARG A 118 12.76 -7.27 3.85
C ARG A 118 14.18 -6.73 3.76
N PHE A 119 14.61 -6.28 2.57
CA PHE A 119 15.91 -5.66 2.39
C PHE A 119 16.11 -4.44 3.31
N ILE A 120 15.14 -3.52 3.32
CA ILE A 120 15.19 -2.30 4.13
C ILE A 120 15.24 -2.63 5.63
N ALA A 121 14.45 -3.63 6.07
CA ALA A 121 14.41 -4.05 7.48
C ALA A 121 15.74 -4.66 7.93
N GLN A 122 16.38 -5.46 7.08
CA GLN A 122 17.64 -6.11 7.40
C GLN A 122 18.86 -5.20 7.18
N ASN A 123 18.78 -4.24 6.27
CA ASN A 123 19.89 -3.39 5.84
C ASN A 123 19.53 -1.90 5.82
N PRO A 124 19.03 -1.29 6.92
CA PRO A 124 18.49 0.08 6.89
C PRO A 124 19.55 1.15 6.57
N ALA A 125 20.82 0.89 6.87
CA ALA A 125 21.93 1.80 6.59
C ALA A 125 22.64 1.52 5.25
N SER A 126 22.11 0.59 4.44
CA SER A 126 22.70 0.30 3.13
C SER A 126 22.50 1.47 2.15
N PRO A 127 23.49 1.79 1.30
CA PRO A 127 23.29 2.71 0.18
C PRO A 127 22.16 2.24 -0.76
N ASP A 128 21.95 0.94 -0.88
CA ASP A 128 20.90 0.35 -1.74
C ASP A 128 19.48 0.42 -1.09
N ALA A 129 19.38 0.87 0.18
CA ALA A 129 18.08 0.95 0.85
C ALA A 129 17.14 1.97 0.18
N ALA A 130 17.69 3.05 -0.37
CA ALA A 130 16.93 4.01 -1.16
C ALA A 130 16.37 3.37 -2.44
N TYR A 131 17.16 2.53 -3.11
CA TYR A 131 16.70 1.79 -4.29
C TYR A 131 15.61 0.77 -3.95
N ALA A 132 15.77 0.03 -2.86
CA ALA A 132 14.73 -0.89 -2.39
C ALA A 132 13.41 -0.15 -2.09
N GLN A 133 13.48 1.01 -1.42
CA GLN A 133 12.31 1.85 -1.16
C GLN A 133 11.67 2.35 -2.45
N TYR A 134 12.48 2.73 -3.44
CA TYR A 134 12.01 3.14 -4.75
C TYR A 134 11.30 2.01 -5.49
N LEU A 135 11.87 0.79 -5.53
CA LEU A 135 11.22 -0.38 -6.13
C LEU A 135 9.87 -0.70 -5.47
N MET A 136 9.79 -0.59 -4.15
CA MET A 136 8.55 -0.77 -3.41
C MET A 136 7.50 0.29 -3.79
N ALA A 137 7.88 1.57 -3.83
CA ALA A 137 7.00 2.66 -4.20
C ALA A 137 6.51 2.52 -5.65
N MET A 138 7.41 2.20 -6.59
CA MET A 138 7.08 1.95 -7.99
C MET A 138 6.17 0.73 -8.18
N SER A 139 6.31 -0.29 -7.34
CA SER A 139 5.42 -1.45 -7.39
C SER A 139 3.99 -1.10 -6.99
N TYR A 140 3.79 -0.23 -5.99
CA TYR A 140 2.47 0.31 -5.69
C TYR A 140 1.96 1.23 -6.80
N TYR A 141 2.85 2.07 -7.35
CA TYR A 141 2.51 3.01 -8.42
C TYR A 141 2.02 2.30 -9.69
N ASN A 142 2.68 1.24 -10.11
CA ASN A 142 2.29 0.45 -11.29
C ASN A 142 0.97 -0.30 -11.11
N GLN A 143 0.44 -0.39 -9.89
CA GLN A 143 -0.85 -0.97 -9.56
C GLN A 143 -1.96 0.07 -9.39
N ILE A 144 -1.69 1.37 -9.62
CA ILE A 144 -2.69 2.42 -9.49
C ILE A 144 -3.82 2.18 -10.51
N PRO A 145 -5.07 2.01 -10.05
CA PRO A 145 -6.23 1.86 -10.94
C PRO A 145 -6.69 3.21 -11.49
N ASP A 146 -7.70 3.21 -12.36
CA ASP A 146 -8.36 4.46 -12.73
C ASP A 146 -9.11 5.11 -11.53
N ALA A 147 -9.44 6.42 -11.66
CA ALA A 147 -10.00 7.22 -10.56
C ALA A 147 -11.38 6.76 -10.07
N THR A 148 -12.06 5.86 -10.79
CA THR A 148 -13.41 5.36 -10.43
C THR A 148 -13.35 4.16 -9.52
N ARG A 149 -12.19 3.52 -9.37
CA ARG A 149 -11.98 2.31 -8.58
C ARG A 149 -11.44 2.65 -7.20
N ASP A 150 -11.23 1.61 -6.40
CA ASP A 150 -10.60 1.73 -5.09
C ASP A 150 -9.16 2.26 -5.21
N GLN A 151 -8.81 3.25 -4.38
CA GLN A 151 -7.55 3.99 -4.46
C GLN A 151 -6.54 3.57 -3.37
N GLU A 152 -6.73 2.46 -2.69
CA GLU A 152 -5.80 1.99 -1.65
C GLU A 152 -4.37 1.89 -2.18
N ARG A 153 -4.19 1.40 -3.42
CA ARG A 153 -2.86 1.31 -4.05
C ARG A 153 -2.24 2.67 -4.31
N THR A 154 -3.06 3.64 -4.70
CA THR A 154 -2.60 5.03 -4.90
C THR A 154 -2.13 5.65 -3.60
N GLU A 155 -2.87 5.46 -2.51
CA GLU A 155 -2.49 5.95 -1.17
C GLU A 155 -1.19 5.29 -0.67
N ARG A 156 -1.03 3.98 -0.89
CA ARG A 156 0.21 3.26 -0.56
C ARG A 156 1.40 3.74 -1.39
N ALA A 157 1.21 4.04 -2.68
CA ALA A 157 2.25 4.60 -3.53
C ALA A 157 2.69 5.97 -3.02
N ILE A 158 1.74 6.85 -2.69
CA ILE A 158 2.01 8.18 -2.12
C ILE A 158 2.85 8.04 -0.84
N ALA A 159 2.40 7.23 0.11
CA ALA A 159 3.11 7.02 1.37
C ALA A 159 4.54 6.49 1.17
N ALA A 160 4.72 5.54 0.24
CA ALA A 160 6.03 4.96 -0.04
C ALA A 160 6.98 5.95 -0.71
N PHE A 161 6.50 6.82 -1.62
CA PHE A 161 7.31 7.90 -2.20
C PHE A 161 7.64 8.98 -1.18
N GLU A 162 6.70 9.39 -0.34
CA GLU A 162 6.95 10.36 0.74
C GLU A 162 8.01 9.84 1.71
N GLU A 163 7.95 8.56 2.07
CA GLU A 163 8.96 7.91 2.91
C GLU A 163 10.34 7.90 2.22
N LEU A 164 10.41 7.61 0.92
CA LEU A 164 11.64 7.68 0.15
C LEU A 164 12.27 9.08 0.22
N ILE A 165 11.46 10.10 -0.06
CA ILE A 165 11.92 11.51 -0.08
C ILE A 165 12.39 11.96 1.31
N ALA A 166 11.67 11.54 2.37
CA ALA A 166 11.99 11.93 3.73
C ALA A 166 13.23 11.22 4.29
N ARG A 167 13.36 9.91 4.03
CA ARG A 167 14.47 9.09 4.59
C ARG A 167 15.75 9.19 3.78
N TYR A 168 15.64 9.38 2.46
CA TYR A 168 16.78 9.36 1.54
C TYR A 168 16.84 10.62 0.65
N PRO A 169 16.86 11.83 1.23
CA PRO A 169 16.69 13.10 0.49
C PRO A 169 17.78 13.38 -0.54
N ARG A 170 18.94 12.71 -0.44
CA ARG A 170 20.08 12.86 -1.37
C ARG A 170 20.15 11.73 -2.40
N SER A 171 19.18 10.83 -2.43
CA SER A 171 19.16 9.73 -3.40
C SER A 171 18.82 10.24 -4.81
N GLU A 172 19.43 9.64 -5.82
CA GLU A 172 19.13 9.88 -7.24
C GLU A 172 17.67 9.62 -7.61
N TYR A 173 16.97 8.76 -6.85
CA TYR A 173 15.55 8.41 -7.08
C TYR A 173 14.57 9.50 -6.62
N VAL A 174 15.03 10.52 -5.88
CA VAL A 174 14.14 11.53 -5.28
C VAL A 174 13.44 12.38 -6.32
N LEU A 175 14.13 12.72 -7.43
CA LEU A 175 13.54 13.55 -8.47
C LEU A 175 12.37 12.83 -9.14
N ASP A 176 12.57 11.62 -9.62
CA ASP A 176 11.52 10.80 -10.22
C ASP A 176 10.39 10.48 -9.21
N ALA A 177 10.74 10.19 -7.95
CA ALA A 177 9.77 9.97 -6.89
C ALA A 177 8.83 11.17 -6.68
N LYS A 178 9.34 12.40 -6.74
CA LYS A 178 8.52 13.63 -6.66
C LYS A 178 7.56 13.76 -7.84
N GLU A 179 8.00 13.44 -9.05
CA GLU A 179 7.15 13.46 -10.24
C GLU A 179 6.03 12.41 -10.14
N LYS A 180 6.36 11.18 -9.77
CA LYS A 180 5.38 10.10 -9.56
C LYS A 180 4.39 10.43 -8.43
N LEU A 181 4.87 11.04 -7.36
CA LEU A 181 4.05 11.52 -6.25
C LEU A 181 3.01 12.55 -6.71
N LEU A 182 3.40 13.50 -7.57
CA LEU A 182 2.45 14.47 -8.14
C LEU A 182 1.37 13.79 -8.97
N VAL A 183 1.74 12.83 -9.82
CA VAL A 183 0.77 12.06 -10.63
C VAL A 183 -0.18 11.25 -9.74
N ALA A 184 0.33 10.58 -8.70
CA ALA A 184 -0.51 9.83 -7.77
C ALA A 184 -1.48 10.72 -7.00
N ARG A 185 -1.04 11.91 -6.55
CA ARG A 185 -1.91 12.91 -5.90
C ARG A 185 -2.96 13.48 -6.86
N ASP A 186 -2.60 13.72 -8.13
CA ASP A 186 -3.53 14.18 -9.16
C ASP A 186 -4.64 13.14 -9.40
N GLN A 187 -4.31 11.85 -9.36
CA GLN A 187 -5.28 10.76 -9.45
C GLN A 187 -6.30 10.78 -8.30
N LEU A 188 -5.84 10.96 -7.05
CA LEU A 188 -6.75 11.08 -5.89
C LEU A 188 -7.60 12.36 -5.97
N ALA A 189 -7.00 13.49 -6.36
CA ALA A 189 -7.74 14.73 -6.57
C ALA A 189 -8.83 14.56 -7.63
N GLY A 190 -8.51 13.89 -8.74
CA GLY A 190 -9.48 13.56 -9.80
C GLY A 190 -10.67 12.73 -9.30
N LYS A 191 -10.41 11.75 -8.41
CA LYS A 191 -11.49 10.98 -7.76
C LYS A 191 -12.40 11.90 -6.94
N GLU A 192 -11.83 12.73 -6.05
CA GLU A 192 -12.64 13.64 -5.23
C GLU A 192 -13.43 14.65 -6.10
N MET A 193 -12.83 15.14 -7.18
CA MET A 193 -13.52 15.98 -8.16
C MET A 193 -14.70 15.28 -8.82
N ASN A 194 -14.53 14.01 -9.24
CA ASN A 194 -15.62 13.23 -9.85
C ASN A 194 -16.81 13.05 -8.88
N VAL A 195 -16.51 12.70 -7.62
CA VAL A 195 -17.52 12.54 -6.59
C VAL A 195 -18.19 13.89 -6.25
N GLY A 196 -17.39 14.96 -6.18
CA GLY A 196 -17.89 16.32 -5.94
C GLY A 196 -18.84 16.78 -7.04
N ARG A 197 -18.49 16.61 -8.31
CA ARG A 197 -19.36 16.91 -9.47
C ARG A 197 -20.65 16.11 -9.45
N PHE A 198 -20.58 14.82 -9.14
CA PHE A 198 -21.77 13.99 -8.98
C PHE A 198 -22.72 14.53 -7.90
N TYR A 199 -22.22 14.92 -6.73
CA TYR A 199 -23.05 15.53 -5.69
C TYR A 199 -23.62 16.88 -6.13
N LEU A 200 -22.87 17.68 -6.86
CA LEU A 200 -23.33 18.98 -7.39
C LEU A 200 -24.50 18.79 -8.36
N GLU A 201 -24.40 17.86 -9.31
CA GLU A 201 -25.46 17.48 -10.24
C GLU A 201 -26.74 16.99 -9.51
N LYS A 202 -26.56 16.26 -8.41
CA LYS A 202 -27.67 15.81 -7.55
C LYS A 202 -28.18 16.90 -6.60
N ARG A 203 -27.69 18.14 -6.69
CA ARG A 203 -28.00 19.26 -5.80
C ARG A 203 -27.70 18.98 -4.32
N ASN A 204 -26.85 18.02 -4.03
CA ASN A 204 -26.32 17.80 -2.69
C ASN A 204 -25.09 18.69 -2.47
N TYR A 205 -25.35 19.99 -2.32
CA TYR A 205 -24.29 21.00 -2.24
C TYR A 205 -23.36 20.78 -1.04
N THR A 206 -23.88 20.34 0.09
CA THR A 206 -23.04 20.04 1.28
C THR A 206 -22.10 18.87 1.00
N GLY A 207 -22.55 17.81 0.33
CA GLY A 207 -21.73 16.71 -0.10
C GLY A 207 -20.65 17.16 -1.09
N ALA A 208 -21.03 18.00 -2.07
CA ALA A 208 -20.09 18.57 -3.04
C ALA A 208 -19.00 19.43 -2.38
N VAL A 209 -19.39 20.33 -1.46
CA VAL A 209 -18.46 21.18 -0.70
C VAL A 209 -17.41 20.34 0.03
N ASN A 210 -17.81 19.27 0.70
CA ASN A 210 -16.86 18.42 1.41
C ASN A 210 -15.81 17.81 0.47
N ARG A 211 -16.21 17.37 -0.72
CA ARG A 211 -15.30 16.78 -1.71
C ARG A 211 -14.33 17.82 -2.31
N PHE A 212 -14.84 18.94 -2.76
CA PHE A 212 -14.00 20.01 -3.31
C PHE A 212 -13.07 20.62 -2.26
N ARG A 213 -13.54 20.71 -1.01
CA ARG A 213 -12.71 21.11 0.13
C ARG A 213 -11.52 20.16 0.34
N ASP A 214 -11.71 18.84 0.22
CA ASP A 214 -10.63 17.88 0.31
C ASP A 214 -9.56 18.13 -0.78
N VAL A 215 -9.97 18.50 -2.00
CA VAL A 215 -9.04 18.84 -3.07
C VAL A 215 -8.18 20.06 -2.71
N ILE A 216 -8.78 21.14 -2.24
CA ILE A 216 -8.05 22.38 -1.93
C ILE A 216 -7.21 22.29 -0.64
N ILE A 217 -7.46 21.31 0.23
CA ILE A 217 -6.69 21.11 1.46
C ILE A 217 -5.56 20.09 1.26
N LYS A 218 -5.85 18.95 0.62
CA LYS A 218 -4.92 17.81 0.55
C LYS A 218 -4.13 17.76 -0.76
N TYR A 219 -4.65 18.37 -1.86
CA TYR A 219 -4.11 18.21 -3.21
C TYR A 219 -3.85 19.53 -3.91
N GLN A 220 -3.34 20.52 -3.19
CA GLN A 220 -3.13 21.90 -3.67
C GLN A 220 -2.19 22.04 -4.87
N THR A 221 -1.30 21.07 -5.08
CA THR A 221 -0.33 21.08 -6.18
C THR A 221 -0.85 20.45 -7.47
N THR A 222 -2.12 19.97 -7.46
CA THR A 222 -2.71 19.31 -8.62
C THR A 222 -3.44 20.30 -9.53
N ARG A 223 -3.61 19.94 -10.80
CA ARG A 223 -4.37 20.72 -11.79
C ARG A 223 -5.86 20.90 -11.45
N HIS A 224 -6.36 20.16 -10.47
CA HIS A 224 -7.78 20.15 -10.09
C HIS A 224 -8.18 21.31 -9.16
N VAL A 225 -7.21 22.00 -8.58
CA VAL A 225 -7.45 23.04 -7.55
C VAL A 225 -8.26 24.23 -8.09
N GLU A 226 -7.95 24.67 -9.31
CA GLU A 226 -8.67 25.78 -9.94
C GLU A 226 -10.15 25.46 -10.13
N GLU A 227 -10.47 24.28 -10.69
CA GLU A 227 -11.86 23.85 -10.83
C GLU A 227 -12.52 23.66 -9.45
N ALA A 228 -11.81 23.08 -8.47
CA ALA A 228 -12.35 22.86 -7.14
C ALA A 228 -12.79 24.17 -6.46
N LEU A 229 -11.99 25.23 -6.57
CA LEU A 229 -12.34 26.56 -6.05
C LEU A 229 -13.57 27.17 -6.76
N MET A 230 -13.64 27.02 -8.08
CA MET A 230 -14.82 27.46 -8.83
C MET A 230 -16.08 26.69 -8.40
N ARG A 231 -16.00 25.36 -8.28
CA ARG A 231 -17.12 24.52 -7.84
C ARG A 231 -17.51 24.77 -6.38
N LEU A 232 -16.57 25.15 -5.52
CA LEU A 232 -16.89 25.63 -4.17
C LEU A 232 -17.68 26.95 -4.23
N THR A 233 -17.29 27.88 -5.09
CA THR A 233 -18.05 29.12 -5.32
C THR A 233 -19.49 28.80 -5.71
N GLU A 234 -19.70 27.92 -6.68
CA GLU A 234 -21.02 27.48 -7.14
C GLU A 234 -21.84 26.83 -6.02
N ALA A 235 -21.26 25.88 -5.29
CA ALA A 235 -21.94 25.15 -4.24
C ALA A 235 -22.34 26.07 -3.05
N TYR A 236 -21.44 27.01 -2.67
CA TYR A 236 -21.74 27.97 -1.60
C TYR A 236 -22.76 29.02 -2.01
N MET A 237 -22.75 29.47 -3.26
CA MET A 237 -23.82 30.32 -3.80
C MET A 237 -25.19 29.63 -3.72
N ALA A 238 -25.26 28.36 -4.12
CA ALA A 238 -26.47 27.57 -4.06
C ALA A 238 -26.97 27.33 -2.62
N LEU A 239 -26.09 27.30 -1.63
CA LEU A 239 -26.39 27.20 -0.19
C LEU A 239 -26.70 28.56 0.46
N GLY A 240 -26.51 29.67 -0.25
CA GLY A 240 -26.67 31.01 0.31
C GLY A 240 -25.53 31.43 1.26
N ILE A 241 -24.41 30.70 1.27
CA ILE A 241 -23.23 31.00 2.10
C ILE A 241 -22.31 31.93 1.30
N THR A 242 -22.75 33.16 1.09
CA THR A 242 -22.13 34.11 0.16
C THR A 242 -20.68 34.50 0.54
N SER A 243 -20.36 34.60 1.83
CA SER A 243 -18.99 34.93 2.29
C SER A 243 -17.96 33.89 1.88
N GLU A 244 -18.29 32.60 1.96
CA GLU A 244 -17.39 31.53 1.53
C GLU A 244 -17.31 31.43 0.01
N ALA A 245 -18.41 31.71 -0.71
CA ALA A 245 -18.40 31.79 -2.17
C ALA A 245 -17.48 32.91 -2.65
N GLN A 246 -17.60 34.11 -2.08
CA GLN A 246 -16.74 35.26 -2.39
C GLN A 246 -15.26 34.96 -2.10
N THR A 247 -14.99 34.28 -0.97
CA THR A 247 -13.62 33.91 -0.58
C THR A 247 -13.03 32.88 -1.53
N ALA A 248 -13.78 31.86 -1.94
CA ALA A 248 -13.32 30.85 -2.89
C ALA A 248 -12.92 31.50 -4.23
N ALA A 249 -13.76 32.39 -4.76
CA ALA A 249 -13.45 33.13 -5.99
C ALA A 249 -12.28 34.11 -5.81
N ALA A 250 -12.15 34.78 -4.66
CA ALA A 250 -11.03 35.69 -4.39
C ALA A 250 -9.69 34.93 -4.33
N VAL A 251 -9.65 33.79 -3.64
CA VAL A 251 -8.47 32.93 -3.58
C VAL A 251 -8.11 32.38 -4.96
N LEU A 252 -9.11 31.99 -5.75
CA LEU A 252 -8.90 31.55 -7.14
C LEU A 252 -8.29 32.68 -7.99
N GLY A 253 -8.84 33.88 -7.95
CA GLY A 253 -8.33 35.02 -8.71
C GLY A 253 -6.94 35.49 -8.27
N HIS A 254 -6.66 35.41 -6.96
CA HIS A 254 -5.34 35.77 -6.43
C HIS A 254 -4.23 34.81 -6.88
N ASN A 255 -4.48 33.50 -6.83
CA ASN A 255 -3.48 32.48 -7.12
C ASN A 255 -3.44 32.05 -8.60
N PHE A 256 -4.55 32.19 -9.32
CA PHE A 256 -4.70 31.75 -10.71
C PHE A 256 -5.46 32.78 -11.55
N PRO A 257 -4.91 34.01 -11.73
CA PRO A 257 -5.61 35.13 -12.36
C PRO A 257 -6.00 34.87 -13.82
N ASP A 258 -5.24 34.06 -14.54
CA ASP A 258 -5.46 33.72 -15.95
C ASP A 258 -6.38 32.53 -16.16
N SER A 259 -6.84 31.88 -15.07
CA SER A 259 -7.67 30.70 -15.12
C SER A 259 -9.04 30.98 -15.73
N ARG A 260 -9.48 30.10 -16.63
CA ARG A 260 -10.88 30.12 -17.11
C ARG A 260 -11.88 29.99 -15.97
N TRP A 261 -11.53 29.18 -14.96
CA TRP A 261 -12.38 28.93 -13.80
C TRP A 261 -12.59 30.20 -12.95
N TYR A 262 -11.59 31.08 -12.92
CA TYR A 262 -11.76 32.39 -12.27
C TYR A 262 -12.78 33.28 -13.00
N LYS A 263 -12.73 33.29 -14.32
CA LYS A 263 -13.72 34.05 -15.14
C LYS A 263 -15.13 33.54 -14.88
N ASP A 264 -15.31 32.22 -14.84
CA ASP A 264 -16.61 31.60 -14.57
C ASP A 264 -17.10 31.91 -13.15
N ALA A 265 -16.21 31.84 -12.13
CA ALA A 265 -16.54 32.18 -10.75
C ALA A 265 -16.92 33.67 -10.58
N TYR A 266 -16.20 34.55 -11.28
CA TYR A 266 -16.48 35.99 -11.27
C TYR A 266 -17.88 36.30 -11.85
N VAL A 267 -18.20 35.76 -13.02
CA VAL A 267 -19.49 35.93 -13.67
C VAL A 267 -20.63 35.39 -12.79
N LEU A 268 -20.40 34.24 -12.13
CA LEU A 268 -21.37 33.66 -11.23
C LEU A 268 -21.68 34.57 -10.03
N LEU A 269 -20.66 35.13 -9.39
CA LEU A 269 -20.83 36.07 -8.27
C LEU A 269 -21.53 37.35 -8.72
N GLU A 270 -21.11 37.93 -9.86
CA GLU A 270 -21.68 39.16 -10.40
C GLU A 270 -23.18 39.01 -10.72
N SER A 271 -23.59 37.84 -11.23
CA SER A 271 -24.99 37.53 -11.47
C SER A 271 -25.87 37.55 -10.18
N GLY A 272 -25.24 37.30 -9.02
CA GLY A 272 -25.83 37.41 -7.69
C GLY A 272 -25.63 38.79 -7.03
N GLY A 273 -25.07 39.79 -7.74
CA GLY A 273 -24.77 41.10 -7.18
C GLY A 273 -23.62 41.14 -6.21
N LEU A 274 -22.72 40.13 -6.30
CA LEU A 274 -21.56 39.96 -5.42
C LEU A 274 -20.24 40.13 -6.22
N GLN A 275 -19.16 40.36 -5.47
CA GLN A 275 -17.81 40.42 -6.04
C GLN A 275 -16.86 39.53 -5.20
N PRO A 276 -15.76 39.03 -5.78
CA PRO A 276 -14.73 38.31 -5.04
C PRO A 276 -14.23 39.16 -3.87
N ARG A 277 -14.29 38.62 -2.67
CA ARG A 277 -13.79 39.28 -1.44
C ARG A 277 -13.27 38.22 -0.49
N GLU A 278 -12.00 38.31 -0.14
CA GLU A 278 -11.36 37.36 0.75
C GLU A 278 -11.75 37.60 2.21
N ASP A 279 -12.24 36.58 2.87
CA ASP A 279 -12.32 36.50 4.33
C ASP A 279 -11.10 35.68 4.84
N ARG A 280 -10.18 36.36 5.51
CA ARG A 280 -8.96 35.74 6.08
C ARG A 280 -9.26 34.76 7.23
N GLY A 281 -10.45 34.83 7.82
CA GLY A 281 -10.93 33.87 8.81
C GLY A 281 -11.45 32.57 8.23
N SER A 282 -11.75 32.55 6.94
CA SER A 282 -12.20 31.36 6.20
C SER A 282 -11.15 30.27 6.20
N TYR A 283 -11.62 29.02 6.22
CA TYR A 283 -10.72 27.86 6.07
C TYR A 283 -10.05 27.82 4.69
N ILE A 284 -10.70 28.34 3.65
CA ILE A 284 -10.14 28.42 2.29
C ILE A 284 -8.90 29.31 2.28
N SER A 285 -9.01 30.54 2.80
CA SER A 285 -7.87 31.46 2.90
C SER A 285 -6.73 30.86 3.74
N ARG A 286 -7.05 30.24 4.87
CA ARG A 286 -6.05 29.58 5.72
C ARG A 286 -5.32 28.45 5.03
N ALA A 287 -6.03 27.63 4.22
CA ALA A 287 -5.40 26.57 3.46
C ALA A 287 -4.36 27.13 2.47
N PHE A 288 -4.68 28.22 1.77
CA PHE A 288 -3.79 28.81 0.77
C PHE A 288 -2.67 29.70 1.36
N GLN A 289 -2.84 30.28 2.54
CA GLN A 289 -1.75 30.97 3.24
C GLN A 289 -0.57 30.05 3.57
N GLY A 290 -0.85 28.79 3.89
CA GLY A 290 0.17 27.76 4.07
C GLY A 290 0.88 27.37 2.77
N PHE A 291 0.14 27.31 1.68
CA PHE A 291 0.63 26.91 0.37
C PHE A 291 1.64 27.91 -0.21
N SER A 292 1.36 29.20 -0.16
CA SER A 292 2.28 30.24 -0.65
C SER A 292 3.64 30.19 0.04
N ARG A 293 3.70 29.84 1.34
CA ARG A 293 4.95 29.65 2.08
C ARG A 293 5.71 28.40 1.67
N ALA A 294 5.00 27.30 1.37
CA ALA A 294 5.61 26.04 0.97
C ALA A 294 6.22 26.12 -0.44
N VAL A 295 5.54 26.78 -1.38
CA VAL A 295 6.03 26.98 -2.76
C VAL A 295 7.26 27.90 -2.79
N THR A 296 7.26 28.98 -2.01
CA THR A 296 8.41 29.90 -1.92
C THR A 296 9.64 29.21 -1.31
N GLY A 297 9.43 28.29 -0.35
CA GLY A 297 10.51 27.48 0.25
C GLY A 297 11.12 26.45 -0.70
N ILE A 298 10.35 25.93 -1.65
CA ILE A 298 10.82 24.94 -2.64
C ILE A 298 11.62 25.65 -3.78
N VAL A 299 11.20 26.83 -4.19
CA VAL A 299 11.88 27.63 -5.23
C VAL A 299 13.19 28.22 -4.71
N GLY A 300 13.29 28.52 -3.41
CA GLY A 300 14.50 29.05 -2.77
C GLY A 300 15.64 28.04 -2.59
N LEU A 301 15.41 26.74 -2.77
CA LEU A 301 16.43 25.70 -2.68
C LEU A 301 17.08 25.34 -4.05
N GLY A 302 16.65 25.98 -5.13
CA GLY A 302 17.21 25.79 -6.49
C GLY A 302 18.25 26.83 -6.92
N SER A 303 18.65 27.75 -6.03
CA SER A 303 19.62 28.83 -6.34
C SER A 303 20.78 28.89 -5.33
N LEU A 304 21.41 27.70 -5.05
CA LEU A 304 22.72 27.64 -4.39
C LEU A 304 23.59 26.60 -5.08
#